data_c8de32f2cabe334bc20dca030b131ebc
#
_entry.id   c8de32f2cabe334bc20dca030b131ebc
#
_cell.length_a   1.000
_cell.length_b   1.000
_cell.length_c   1.000
_cell.angle_alpha   90.00
_cell.angle_beta   90.00
_cell.angle_gamma   90.00
#
_symmetry.space_group_name_H-M   'P 1'
#
loop_
_entity.id
_entity.type
_entity.pdbx_description
1 polymer ?
#
loop_
_entity_poly.entity_id
_entity_poly.type
_entity_poly.pdbx_seq_one_letter_code
_entity_poly.pdbx_strand_id
1 'polypeptide(L)'
;MLYALTIFTSAFLLFLVQPIMAKQILPWFGGSAAVWTVCMVFFQFLLLFGYAYSDWTTRKMKPRSQLILHAALLIISLLSLPLIPDASWKPQGDQDPTWRILGLLMFTIGLPYFLLSTTGPLVQAWFARAHASGTVYRLFALSNFASLLALISYPFAVEPWITSRVQSYSWSAGYVLFVIVCIAAEIGRAHV
;
A
#
# COMPACT_ATOMS: atom_id res chain seq x y z
N MET A 1 12.21 16.17 6.46
CA MET A 1 11.31 15.52 7.41
C MET A 1 10.11 14.87 6.72
N LEU A 2 9.38 15.54 5.83
CA LEU A 2 8.22 14.98 5.11
C LEU A 2 8.53 13.68 4.34
N TYR A 3 9.62 13.62 3.58
CA TYR A 3 10.02 12.39 2.85
C TYR A 3 10.22 11.17 3.76
N ALA A 4 10.81 11.37 4.94
CA ALA A 4 11.00 10.30 5.90
C ALA A 4 9.66 9.79 6.46
N LEU A 5 8.75 10.71 6.79
CA LEU A 5 7.41 10.36 7.27
C LEU A 5 6.60 9.64 6.18
N THR A 6 6.65 10.13 4.94
CA THR A 6 5.96 9.50 3.79
C THR A 6 6.45 8.08 3.56
N ILE A 7 7.77 7.85 3.55
CA ILE A 7 8.36 6.51 3.36
C ILE A 7 8.01 5.60 4.52
N PHE A 8 8.13 6.07 5.76
CA PHE A 8 7.81 5.26 6.94
C PHE A 8 6.34 4.82 6.92
N THR A 9 5.42 5.78 6.75
CA THR A 9 3.98 5.47 6.76
C THR A 9 3.58 4.59 5.59
N SER A 10 4.11 4.82 4.39
CA SER A 10 3.81 3.96 3.23
C SER A 10 4.29 2.53 3.42
N ALA A 11 5.53 2.34 3.86
CA ALA A 11 6.10 1.00 4.07
C ALA A 11 5.40 0.26 5.21
N PHE A 12 5.09 0.94 6.31
CA PHE A 12 4.35 0.37 7.43
C PHE A 12 2.95 -0.10 7.00
N LEU A 13 2.19 0.76 6.33
CA LEU A 13 0.83 0.44 5.88
C LEU A 13 0.82 -0.64 4.80
N LEU A 14 1.80 -0.63 3.87
CA LEU A 14 1.93 -1.63 2.81
C LEU A 14 2.07 -3.04 3.37
N PHE A 15 2.90 -3.22 4.38
CA PHE A 15 3.14 -4.53 4.97
C PHE A 15 2.07 -4.93 5.99
N LEU A 16 1.50 -3.95 6.70
CA LEU A 16 0.44 -4.22 7.67
C LEU A 16 -0.88 -4.67 7.02
N VAL A 17 -1.20 -4.18 5.82
CA VAL A 17 -2.47 -4.52 5.17
C VAL A 17 -2.56 -5.96 4.71
N GLN A 18 -1.43 -6.60 4.38
CA GLN A 18 -1.42 -7.99 3.89
C GLN A 18 -2.03 -8.96 4.90
N PRO A 19 -1.56 -9.04 6.16
CA PRO A 19 -2.18 -9.90 7.15
C PRO A 19 -3.60 -9.45 7.56
N ILE A 20 -3.90 -8.14 7.54
CA ILE A 20 -5.27 -7.65 7.79
C ILE A 20 -6.24 -8.21 6.76
N MET A 21 -5.90 -8.13 5.47
CA MET A 21 -6.74 -8.67 4.39
C MET A 21 -6.82 -10.19 4.44
N ALA A 22 -5.70 -10.87 4.70
CA ALA A 22 -5.69 -12.32 4.86
C ALA A 22 -6.65 -12.78 5.96
N LYS A 23 -6.62 -12.14 7.13
CA LYS A 23 -7.53 -12.46 8.25
C LYS A 23 -9.03 -12.32 7.89
N GLN A 24 -9.36 -11.41 6.97
CA GLN A 24 -10.74 -11.21 6.51
C GLN A 24 -11.16 -12.20 5.43
N ILE A 25 -10.23 -12.61 4.57
CA ILE A 25 -10.49 -13.45 3.40
C ILE A 25 -10.50 -14.95 3.77
N LEU A 26 -9.56 -15.38 4.59
CA LEU A 26 -9.40 -16.81 4.94
C LEU A 26 -10.66 -17.48 5.50
N PRO A 27 -11.48 -16.84 6.36
CA PRO A 27 -12.72 -17.43 6.82
C PRO A 27 -13.76 -17.70 5.71
N TRP A 28 -13.65 -17.00 4.58
CA TRP A 28 -14.58 -17.14 3.46
C TRP A 28 -14.12 -18.17 2.43
N PHE A 29 -12.84 -18.23 2.15
CA PHE A 29 -12.26 -19.06 1.09
C PHE A 29 -11.46 -20.25 1.62
N GLY A 30 -11.32 -20.35 2.93
CA GLY A 30 -10.51 -21.39 3.58
C GLY A 30 -9.03 -21.05 3.67
N GLY A 31 -8.33 -21.71 4.58
CA GLY A 31 -6.89 -21.49 4.84
C GLY A 31 -5.96 -22.39 4.00
N SER A 32 -6.37 -22.80 2.79
CA SER A 32 -5.55 -23.67 1.95
C SER A 32 -4.31 -22.96 1.40
N ALA A 33 -3.27 -23.72 1.08
CA ALA A 33 -2.07 -23.19 0.44
C ALA A 33 -2.37 -22.44 -0.87
N ALA A 34 -3.38 -22.92 -1.63
CA ALA A 34 -3.81 -22.29 -2.87
C ALA A 34 -4.34 -20.87 -2.64
N VAL A 35 -5.21 -20.65 -1.65
CA VAL A 35 -5.74 -19.31 -1.31
C VAL A 35 -4.61 -18.36 -0.88
N TRP A 36 -3.69 -18.83 -0.05
CA TRP A 36 -2.51 -18.06 0.34
C TRP A 36 -1.65 -17.67 -0.86
N THR A 37 -1.41 -18.62 -1.78
CA THR A 37 -0.62 -18.37 -2.99
C THR A 37 -1.26 -17.30 -3.86
N VAL A 38 -2.59 -17.36 -4.07
CA VAL A 38 -3.31 -16.34 -4.85
C VAL A 38 -3.19 -14.96 -4.22
N CYS A 39 -3.35 -14.85 -2.90
CA CYS A 39 -3.19 -13.58 -2.19
C CYS A 39 -1.75 -13.04 -2.34
N MET A 40 -0.73 -13.88 -2.15
CA MET A 40 0.67 -13.48 -2.29
C MET A 40 0.99 -13.03 -3.73
N VAL A 41 0.55 -13.77 -4.73
CA VAL A 41 0.73 -13.43 -6.13
C VAL A 41 0.11 -12.06 -6.44
N PHE A 42 -1.10 -11.81 -5.97
CA PHE A 42 -1.76 -10.51 -6.13
C PHE A 42 -0.90 -9.36 -5.58
N PHE A 43 -0.44 -9.45 -4.34
CA PHE A 43 0.37 -8.41 -3.73
C PHE A 43 1.72 -8.21 -4.44
N GLN A 44 2.37 -9.29 -4.87
CA GLN A 44 3.63 -9.21 -5.61
C GLN A 44 3.46 -8.56 -6.99
N PHE A 45 2.39 -8.89 -7.72
CA PHE A 45 2.09 -8.23 -8.99
C PHE A 45 1.84 -6.73 -8.82
N LEU A 46 1.04 -6.34 -7.84
CA LEU A 46 0.80 -4.91 -7.60
C LEU A 46 2.07 -4.16 -7.16
N LEU A 47 2.93 -4.81 -6.37
CA LEU A 47 4.23 -4.26 -6.02
C LEU A 47 5.08 -4.01 -7.26
N LEU A 48 5.16 -4.99 -8.17
CA LEU A 48 5.88 -4.88 -9.42
C LEU A 48 5.33 -3.75 -10.30
N PHE A 49 4.01 -3.67 -10.45
CA PHE A 49 3.36 -2.59 -11.22
C PHE A 49 3.61 -1.23 -10.59
N GLY A 50 3.62 -1.11 -9.26
CA GLY A 50 3.96 0.13 -8.57
C GLY A 50 5.39 0.57 -8.84
N TYR A 51 6.33 -0.35 -8.88
CA TYR A 51 7.72 -0.04 -9.24
C TYR A 51 7.85 0.37 -10.70
N ALA A 52 7.17 -0.33 -11.62
CA ALA A 52 7.14 0.01 -13.04
C ALA A 52 6.53 1.40 -13.29
N TYR A 53 5.42 1.72 -12.62
CA TYR A 53 4.80 3.05 -12.66
C TYR A 53 5.76 4.13 -12.16
N SER A 54 6.45 3.89 -11.05
CA SER A 54 7.40 4.83 -10.47
C SER A 54 8.56 5.13 -11.41
N ASP A 55 9.13 4.09 -12.02
CA ASP A 55 10.20 4.23 -13.01
C ASP A 55 9.72 4.97 -14.26
N TRP A 56 8.57 4.55 -14.81
CA TRP A 56 8.00 5.17 -16.00
C TRP A 56 7.69 6.65 -15.79
N THR A 57 6.99 7.00 -14.71
CA THR A 57 6.62 8.41 -14.44
C THR A 57 7.83 9.27 -14.17
N THR A 58 8.82 8.73 -13.45
CA THR A 58 10.07 9.44 -13.13
C THR A 58 10.90 9.74 -14.38
N ARG A 59 10.91 8.83 -15.37
CA ARG A 59 11.69 9.00 -16.60
C ARG A 59 10.97 9.79 -17.69
N LYS A 60 9.64 9.65 -17.80
CA LYS A 60 8.87 10.14 -18.94
C LYS A 60 8.04 11.38 -18.66
N MET A 61 7.73 11.69 -17.40
CA MET A 61 6.83 12.78 -17.04
C MET A 61 7.57 14.00 -16.47
N LYS A 62 7.04 15.18 -16.79
CA LYS A 62 7.46 16.42 -16.12
C LYS A 62 7.02 16.41 -14.66
N PRO A 63 7.77 17.03 -13.72
CA PRO A 63 7.44 17.03 -12.30
C PRO A 63 6.01 17.44 -11.97
N ARG A 64 5.48 18.48 -12.63
CA ARG A 64 4.09 18.96 -12.44
C ARG A 64 3.04 17.93 -12.90
N SER A 65 3.25 17.31 -14.07
CA SER A 65 2.33 16.30 -14.59
C SER A 65 2.33 15.04 -13.73
N GLN A 66 3.49 14.65 -13.22
CA GLN A 66 3.63 13.53 -12.28
C GLN A 66 2.87 13.81 -10.98
N LEU A 67 3.03 15.01 -10.41
CA LEU A 67 2.30 15.45 -9.22
C LEU A 67 0.78 15.39 -9.42
N ILE A 68 0.27 15.97 -10.51
CA ILE A 68 -1.18 15.98 -10.78
C ILE A 68 -1.73 14.56 -10.92
N LEU A 69 -1.05 13.72 -11.70
CA LEU A 69 -1.48 12.34 -11.91
C LEU A 69 -1.47 11.56 -10.58
N HIS A 70 -0.37 11.63 -9.83
CA HIS A 70 -0.23 10.85 -8.60
C HIS A 70 -1.18 11.33 -7.51
N ALA A 71 -1.31 12.65 -7.32
CA ALA A 71 -2.26 13.23 -6.38
C ALA A 71 -3.72 12.88 -6.74
N ALA A 72 -4.09 12.92 -8.03
CA ALA A 72 -5.42 12.51 -8.47
C ALA A 72 -5.69 11.03 -8.14
N LEU A 73 -4.72 10.14 -8.39
CA LEU A 73 -4.85 8.72 -8.05
C LEU A 73 -4.96 8.50 -6.53
N LEU A 74 -4.19 9.25 -5.72
CA LEU A 74 -4.27 9.22 -4.26
C LEU A 74 -5.66 9.64 -3.77
N ILE A 75 -6.23 10.70 -4.32
CA ILE A 75 -7.58 11.17 -3.96
C ILE A 75 -8.64 10.13 -4.38
N ILE A 76 -8.55 9.59 -5.59
CA ILE A 76 -9.49 8.57 -6.08
C ILE A 76 -9.41 7.31 -5.21
N SER A 77 -8.23 6.93 -4.74
CA SER A 77 -8.06 5.74 -3.89
C SER A 77 -8.79 5.83 -2.54
N LEU A 78 -9.10 7.02 -2.07
CA LEU A 78 -9.90 7.21 -0.85
C LEU A 78 -11.33 6.68 -0.98
N LEU A 79 -11.84 6.52 -2.21
CA LEU A 79 -13.17 5.96 -2.47
C LEU A 79 -13.26 4.47 -2.13
N SER A 80 -12.14 3.75 -2.04
CA SER A 80 -12.11 2.34 -1.63
C SER A 80 -12.11 2.12 -0.11
N LEU A 81 -12.10 3.20 0.68
CA LEU A 81 -12.12 3.10 2.14
C LEU A 81 -13.57 3.05 2.69
N PRO A 82 -13.81 2.40 3.82
CA PRO A 82 -12.86 1.59 4.60
C PRO A 82 -12.60 0.22 3.96
N LEU A 83 -11.43 -0.41 4.30
CA LEU A 83 -11.05 -1.73 3.79
C LEU A 83 -11.89 -2.85 4.40
N ILE A 84 -13.12 -2.94 3.98
CA ILE A 84 -14.06 -4.00 4.41
C ILE A 84 -14.55 -4.71 3.15
N PRO A 85 -14.18 -5.98 2.94
CA PRO A 85 -14.68 -6.75 1.80
C PRO A 85 -16.20 -6.89 1.84
N ASP A 86 -16.85 -6.66 0.70
CA ASP A 86 -18.29 -6.84 0.58
C ASP A 86 -18.66 -8.34 0.63
N ALA A 87 -19.76 -8.68 1.30
CA ALA A 87 -20.22 -10.04 1.47
C ALA A 87 -20.63 -10.74 0.15
N SER A 88 -20.87 -9.98 -0.91
CA SER A 88 -21.17 -10.53 -2.24
C SER A 88 -20.02 -11.32 -2.85
N TRP A 89 -18.81 -11.08 -2.37
CA TRP A 89 -17.60 -11.80 -2.80
C TRP A 89 -17.47 -13.20 -2.18
N LYS A 90 -18.27 -13.56 -1.19
CA LYS A 90 -18.24 -14.92 -0.61
C LYS A 90 -18.47 -15.96 -1.71
N PRO A 91 -17.76 -17.09 -1.64
CA PRO A 91 -17.94 -18.17 -2.61
C PRO A 91 -19.39 -18.70 -2.61
N GLN A 92 -19.93 -18.93 -3.78
CA GLN A 92 -21.23 -19.54 -3.98
C GLN A 92 -21.02 -20.87 -4.70
N GLY A 93 -21.17 -21.99 -3.98
CA GLY A 93 -21.02 -23.32 -4.54
C GLY A 93 -19.56 -23.73 -4.81
N ASP A 94 -19.39 -24.66 -5.76
CA ASP A 94 -18.12 -25.38 -6.03
C ASP A 94 -17.23 -24.69 -7.10
N GLN A 95 -17.26 -23.36 -7.18
CA GLN A 95 -16.48 -22.60 -8.16
C GLN A 95 -15.05 -22.37 -7.69
N ASP A 96 -14.09 -22.34 -8.64
CA ASP A 96 -12.71 -21.96 -8.35
C ASP A 96 -12.65 -20.58 -7.68
N PRO A 97 -12.16 -20.49 -6.46
CA PRO A 97 -12.15 -19.25 -5.70
C PRO A 97 -11.14 -18.23 -6.21
N THR A 98 -10.21 -18.61 -7.10
CA THR A 98 -9.08 -17.77 -7.54
C THR A 98 -9.52 -16.42 -8.07
N TRP A 99 -10.45 -16.41 -9.05
CA TRP A 99 -10.91 -15.16 -9.66
C TRP A 99 -11.72 -14.29 -8.71
N ARG A 100 -12.45 -14.91 -7.79
CA ARG A 100 -13.19 -14.16 -6.75
C ARG A 100 -12.24 -13.51 -5.76
N ILE A 101 -11.18 -14.19 -5.33
CA ILE A 101 -10.16 -13.63 -4.44
C ILE A 101 -9.45 -12.47 -5.14
N LEU A 102 -9.02 -12.65 -6.39
CA LEU A 102 -8.34 -11.58 -7.15
C LEU A 102 -9.26 -10.37 -7.34
N GLY A 103 -10.52 -10.57 -7.70
CA GLY A 103 -11.51 -9.50 -7.83
C GLY A 103 -11.74 -8.78 -6.51
N LEU A 104 -12.01 -9.52 -5.43
CA LEU A 104 -12.17 -8.96 -4.08
C LEU A 104 -10.98 -8.07 -3.69
N LEU A 105 -9.78 -8.60 -3.82
CA LEU A 105 -8.55 -7.85 -3.48
C LEU A 105 -8.38 -6.62 -4.37
N MET A 106 -8.64 -6.75 -5.69
CA MET A 106 -8.51 -5.63 -6.62
C MET A 106 -9.46 -4.48 -6.26
N PHE A 107 -10.74 -4.77 -5.99
CA PHE A 107 -11.73 -3.75 -5.66
C PHE A 107 -11.60 -3.20 -4.24
N THR A 108 -11.15 -4.01 -3.27
CA THR A 108 -11.05 -3.58 -1.86
C THR A 108 -9.76 -2.82 -1.59
N ILE A 109 -8.60 -3.33 -2.05
CA ILE A 109 -7.28 -2.81 -1.67
C ILE A 109 -6.38 -2.47 -2.86
N GLY A 110 -6.77 -2.84 -4.10
CA GLY A 110 -5.89 -2.78 -5.26
C GLY A 110 -5.26 -1.42 -5.47
N LEU A 111 -6.05 -0.36 -5.57
CA LEU A 111 -5.55 1.00 -5.81
C LEU A 111 -4.77 1.56 -4.62
N PRO A 112 -5.24 1.48 -3.36
CA PRO A 112 -4.43 1.89 -2.20
C PRO A 112 -3.09 1.15 -2.11
N TYR A 113 -3.07 -0.17 -2.28
CA TYR A 113 -1.84 -0.95 -2.23
C TYR A 113 -0.87 -0.57 -3.35
N PHE A 114 -1.37 -0.41 -4.57
CA PHE A 114 -0.59 0.05 -5.70
C PHE A 114 0.09 1.39 -5.39
N LEU A 115 -0.64 2.38 -4.86
CA LEU A 115 -0.09 3.69 -4.54
C LEU A 115 0.92 3.66 -3.39
N LEU A 116 0.69 2.85 -2.37
CA LEU A 116 1.68 2.61 -1.32
C LEU A 116 2.96 2.01 -1.90
N SER A 117 2.86 1.09 -2.85
CA SER A 117 4.02 0.44 -3.48
C SER A 117 4.84 1.40 -4.35
N THR A 118 4.21 2.42 -4.95
CA THR A 118 4.89 3.44 -5.75
C THR A 118 5.73 4.39 -4.90
N THR A 119 5.35 4.60 -3.64
CA THR A 119 5.86 5.69 -2.79
C THR A 119 7.35 5.55 -2.50
N GLY A 120 7.81 4.35 -2.16
CA GLY A 120 9.23 4.11 -1.87
C GLY A 120 10.14 4.57 -3.00
N PRO A 121 10.02 4.01 -4.22
CA PRO A 121 10.82 4.39 -5.37
C PRO A 121 10.66 5.86 -5.77
N LEU A 122 9.43 6.40 -5.75
CA LEU A 122 9.19 7.81 -6.12
C LEU A 122 9.89 8.77 -5.17
N VAL A 123 9.68 8.61 -3.86
CA VAL A 123 10.26 9.51 -2.85
C VAL A 123 11.79 9.43 -2.88
N GLN A 124 12.35 8.24 -3.06
CA GLN A 124 13.80 8.06 -3.19
C GLN A 124 14.34 8.75 -4.45
N ALA A 125 13.66 8.63 -5.59
CA ALA A 125 14.03 9.31 -6.83
C ALA A 125 13.95 10.85 -6.69
N TRP A 126 12.93 11.35 -5.99
CA TRP A 126 12.79 12.78 -5.73
C TRP A 126 13.89 13.29 -4.80
N PHE A 127 14.15 12.56 -3.74
CA PHE A 127 15.18 12.90 -2.77
C PHE A 127 16.59 12.91 -3.40
N ALA A 128 16.89 11.92 -4.23
CA ALA A 128 18.17 11.82 -4.92
C ALA A 128 18.42 12.97 -5.90
N ARG A 129 17.38 13.57 -6.46
CA ARG A 129 17.50 14.75 -7.33
C ARG A 129 17.75 16.05 -6.55
N ALA A 130 17.25 16.13 -5.33
CA ALA A 130 17.32 17.33 -4.49
C ALA A 130 18.55 17.36 -3.56
N HIS A 131 19.16 16.21 -3.27
CA HIS A 131 20.22 16.07 -2.25
C HIS A 131 21.37 15.21 -2.76
N ALA A 132 22.59 15.45 -2.25
CA ALA A 132 23.74 14.62 -2.55
C ALA A 132 23.54 13.16 -2.13
N SER A 133 24.04 12.23 -2.91
CA SER A 133 23.73 10.79 -2.92
C SER A 133 23.90 9.99 -1.62
N GLY A 134 24.61 10.52 -0.62
CA GLY A 134 24.91 9.78 0.62
C GLY A 134 23.75 9.59 1.59
N THR A 135 22.64 10.33 1.44
CA THR A 135 21.50 10.29 2.41
C THR A 135 20.34 9.40 1.97
N VAL A 136 20.32 8.95 0.72
CA VAL A 136 19.24 8.08 0.18
C VAL A 136 19.17 6.75 0.93
N TYR A 137 20.32 6.19 1.33
CA TYR A 137 20.40 4.95 2.11
C TYR A 137 19.65 4.99 3.44
N ARG A 138 19.53 6.18 4.06
CA ARG A 138 18.73 6.35 5.28
C ARG A 138 17.25 6.14 5.04
N LEU A 139 16.75 6.54 3.88
CA LEU A 139 15.36 6.30 3.49
C LEU A 139 15.08 4.82 3.23
N PHE A 140 16.05 4.10 2.65
CA PHE A 140 15.98 2.64 2.51
C PHE A 140 15.93 1.93 3.87
N ALA A 141 16.86 2.29 4.76
CA ALA A 141 16.88 1.72 6.10
C ALA A 141 15.58 1.99 6.87
N LEU A 142 15.04 3.21 6.74
CA LEU A 142 13.78 3.60 7.36
C LEU A 142 12.58 2.82 6.79
N SER A 143 12.52 2.61 5.48
CA SER A 143 11.50 1.79 4.83
C SER A 143 11.54 0.34 5.33
N ASN A 144 12.73 -0.27 5.36
CA ASN A 144 12.91 -1.63 5.85
C ASN A 144 12.54 -1.77 7.33
N PHE A 145 12.92 -0.79 8.14
CA PHE A 145 12.55 -0.75 9.56
C PHE A 145 11.03 -0.66 9.74
N ALA A 146 10.35 0.20 8.98
CA ALA A 146 8.90 0.33 9.03
C ALA A 146 8.18 -0.97 8.60
N SER A 147 8.68 -1.64 7.56
CA SER A 147 8.17 -2.92 7.09
C SER A 147 8.33 -4.02 8.14
N LEU A 148 9.51 -4.11 8.74
CA LEU A 148 9.80 -5.05 9.82
C LEU A 148 8.91 -4.80 11.04
N LEU A 149 8.76 -3.53 11.42
CA LEU A 149 7.90 -3.12 12.54
C LEU A 149 6.43 -3.51 12.27
N ALA A 150 5.91 -3.31 11.06
CA ALA A 150 4.57 -3.71 10.68
C ALA A 150 4.37 -5.24 10.81
N LEU A 151 5.30 -6.03 10.27
CA LEU A 151 5.22 -7.48 10.31
C LEU A 151 5.33 -8.05 11.72
N ILE A 152 6.21 -7.49 12.56
CA ILE A 152 6.36 -7.95 13.95
C ILE A 152 5.18 -7.49 14.80
N SER A 153 4.73 -6.23 14.64
CA SER A 153 3.63 -5.70 15.46
C SER A 153 2.31 -6.41 15.21
N TYR A 154 2.08 -6.96 14.00
CA TYR A 154 0.81 -7.58 13.67
C TYR A 154 0.47 -8.78 14.58
N PRO A 155 1.27 -9.85 14.66
CA PRO A 155 0.92 -11.03 15.48
C PRO A 155 0.95 -10.77 16.99
N PHE A 156 1.76 -9.81 17.47
CA PHE A 156 1.93 -9.58 18.90
C PHE A 156 1.06 -8.45 19.47
N ALA A 157 0.83 -7.40 18.69
CA ALA A 157 0.15 -6.19 19.17
C ALA A 157 -1.18 -5.89 18.46
N VAL A 158 -1.35 -6.31 17.21
CA VAL A 158 -2.55 -5.97 16.42
C VAL A 158 -3.56 -7.12 16.46
N GLU A 159 -3.15 -8.32 16.06
CA GLU A 159 -4.06 -9.45 15.91
C GLU A 159 -4.72 -9.90 17.21
N PRO A 160 -4.00 -10.03 18.35
CA PRO A 160 -4.60 -10.52 19.59
C PRO A 160 -5.57 -9.54 20.25
N TRP A 161 -5.34 -8.24 20.07
CA TRP A 161 -6.03 -7.20 20.85
C TRP A 161 -7.06 -6.39 20.06
N ILE A 162 -6.95 -6.39 18.72
CA ILE A 162 -7.76 -5.51 17.88
C ILE A 162 -8.65 -6.35 16.95
N THR A 163 -9.96 -6.11 16.99
CA THR A 163 -10.91 -6.80 16.09
C THR A 163 -10.65 -6.42 14.63
N SER A 164 -10.93 -7.34 13.68
CA SER A 164 -10.70 -7.12 12.24
C SER A 164 -11.36 -5.84 11.72
N ARG A 165 -12.54 -5.50 12.24
CA ARG A 165 -13.24 -4.27 11.87
C ARG A 165 -12.48 -3.02 12.31
N VAL A 166 -11.99 -2.99 13.54
CA VAL A 166 -11.19 -1.87 14.05
C VAL A 166 -9.85 -1.79 13.33
N GLN A 167 -9.23 -2.91 13.01
CA GLN A 167 -8.01 -2.95 12.17
C GLN A 167 -8.24 -2.25 10.83
N SER A 168 -9.35 -2.55 10.13
CA SER A 168 -9.69 -1.92 8.85
C SER A 168 -9.90 -0.40 8.96
N TYR A 169 -10.62 0.05 9.97
CA TYR A 169 -10.82 1.50 10.18
C TYR A 169 -9.53 2.21 10.57
N SER A 170 -8.73 1.64 11.47
CA SER A 170 -7.44 2.21 11.89
C SER A 170 -6.46 2.30 10.74
N TRP A 171 -6.37 1.23 9.92
CA TRP A 171 -5.56 1.25 8.72
C TRP A 171 -6.04 2.30 7.72
N SER A 172 -7.35 2.42 7.51
CA SER A 172 -7.94 3.42 6.63
C SER A 172 -7.65 4.85 7.09
N ALA A 173 -7.73 5.12 8.39
CA ALA A 173 -7.33 6.42 8.97
C ALA A 173 -5.84 6.70 8.77
N GLY A 174 -4.98 5.69 8.97
CA GLY A 174 -3.55 5.78 8.67
C GLY A 174 -3.28 6.06 7.19
N TYR A 175 -4.06 5.43 6.29
CA TYR A 175 -3.96 5.67 4.86
C TYR A 175 -4.36 7.10 4.45
N VAL A 176 -5.42 7.66 5.04
CA VAL A 176 -5.79 9.07 4.84
C VAL A 176 -4.65 9.99 5.27
N LEU A 177 -4.06 9.75 6.43
CA LEU A 177 -2.88 10.51 6.89
C LEU A 177 -1.72 10.38 5.91
N PHE A 178 -1.44 9.17 5.43
CA PHE A 178 -0.42 8.93 4.39
C PHE A 178 -0.68 9.77 3.13
N VAL A 179 -1.92 9.79 2.62
CA VAL A 179 -2.29 10.56 1.44
C VAL A 179 -2.00 12.05 1.64
N ILE A 180 -2.38 12.61 2.79
CA ILE A 180 -2.13 14.02 3.13
C ILE A 180 -0.63 14.32 3.14
N VAL A 181 0.16 13.48 3.82
CA VAL A 181 1.61 13.67 3.95
C VAL A 181 2.32 13.49 2.60
N CYS A 182 1.86 12.52 1.79
CA CYS A 182 2.42 12.27 0.46
C CYS A 182 2.18 13.45 -0.48
N ILE A 183 0.95 13.96 -0.55
CA ILE A 183 0.62 15.15 -1.37
C ILE A 183 1.41 16.38 -0.89
N ALA A 184 1.55 16.58 0.42
CA ALA A 184 2.36 17.67 0.96
C ALA A 184 3.83 17.56 0.56
N ALA A 185 4.39 16.35 0.56
CA ALA A 185 5.76 16.09 0.11
C ALA A 185 5.94 16.35 -1.39
N GLU A 186 4.95 16.02 -2.20
CA GLU A 186 4.94 16.27 -3.65
C GLU A 186 4.86 17.75 -3.99
N ILE A 187 3.99 18.50 -3.30
CA ILE A 187 3.86 19.96 -3.48
C ILE A 187 5.18 20.63 -3.09
N GLY A 188 5.76 20.27 -1.94
CA GLY A 188 7.04 20.80 -1.51
C GLY A 188 8.16 20.60 -2.53
N ARG A 189 8.16 19.48 -3.27
CA ARG A 189 9.09 19.20 -4.37
C ARG A 189 8.87 20.09 -5.59
N ALA A 190 7.61 20.37 -5.93
CA ALA A 190 7.28 21.12 -7.14
C ALA A 190 7.67 22.61 -7.07
N HIS A 191 8.00 23.09 -5.88
CA HIS A 191 8.43 24.48 -5.63
C HIS A 191 9.95 24.64 -5.50
N VAL A 192 10.71 23.55 -5.55
CA VAL A 192 12.19 23.53 -5.54
C VAL A 192 12.69 23.21 -6.94
#